data_54d0092bc43f0b7604513df4b12c28eb
#
_entry.id   54d0092bc43f0b7604513df4b12c28eb
#
_cell.length_a   1.000
_cell.length_b   1.000
_cell.length_c   1.000
_cell.angle_alpha   90.00
_cell.angle_beta   90.00
_cell.angle_gamma   90.00
#
_symmetry.space_group_name_H-M   'P 1'
#
loop_
_entity.id
_entity.type
_entity.pdbx_description
1 polymer ?
#
loop_
_entity_poly.entity_id
_entity_poly.type
_entity_poly.pdbx_seq_one_letter_code
_entity_poly.pdbx_strand_id
1 'polypeptide(L)' 'MTCYFRHLQEVFKKAGIRVTEENKREVDKIIHRIVGVKYKDCPAAWKEVKSRISEDEEGFASRLKAEWNKHG' A
#
# COMPACT_ATOMS: atom_id res chain seq x y z
N MET A 1 2.90 5.01 -13.53
CA MET A 1 3.52 5.28 -12.23
C MET A 1 2.45 5.55 -11.17
N THR A 2 2.62 5.00 -10.02
CA THR A 2 1.63 5.14 -8.96
C THR A 2 1.84 6.45 -8.21
N CYS A 3 0.87 7.32 -8.27
CA CYS A 3 1.01 8.71 -7.86
C CYS A 3 1.22 8.95 -6.36
N TYR A 4 0.96 7.95 -5.53
CA TYR A 4 1.10 8.12 -4.08
C TYR A 4 2.23 7.30 -3.45
N PHE A 5 2.92 6.47 -4.21
CA PHE A 5 3.95 5.58 -3.67
C PHE A 5 5.10 6.32 -2.99
N ARG A 6 5.45 7.47 -3.50
CA ARG A 6 6.53 8.26 -2.90
C ARG A 6 6.20 8.70 -1.46
N HIS A 7 4.92 8.79 -1.15
CA HIS A 7 4.48 9.13 0.21
C HIS A 7 4.44 7.92 1.13
N LEU A 8 4.60 6.73 0.57
CA LEU A 8 4.53 5.48 1.31
C LEU A 8 5.88 4.81 1.52
N GLN A 9 6.97 5.48 1.18
CA GLN A 9 8.30 4.88 1.30
C GLN A 9 8.58 4.38 2.71
N GLU A 10 8.23 5.17 3.71
CA GLU A 10 8.42 4.77 5.11
C GLU A 10 7.56 3.56 5.45
N VAL A 11 6.34 3.51 4.95
CA VAL A 11 5.44 2.38 5.19
C VAL A 11 6.00 1.11 4.55
N PHE A 12 6.49 1.20 3.32
CA PHE A 12 7.08 0.06 2.63
C PHE A 12 8.32 -0.43 3.37
N LYS A 13 9.11 0.49 3.87
CA LYS A 13 10.30 0.17 4.65
C LYS A 13 9.94 -0.58 5.92
N LYS A 14 8.92 -0.11 6.64
CA LYS A 14 8.43 -0.77 7.84
C LYS A 14 7.84 -2.14 7.54
N ALA A 15 7.19 -2.28 6.41
CA ALA A 15 6.61 -3.54 5.97
C ALA A 15 7.65 -4.50 5.39
N GLY A 16 8.87 -4.03 5.15
CA GLY A 16 9.91 -4.85 4.55
C GLY A 16 9.65 -5.14 3.08
N ILE A 17 8.93 -4.26 2.41
CA ILE A 17 8.60 -4.43 1.00
C ILE A 17 9.51 -3.57 0.14
N ARG A 18 10.13 -4.18 -0.84
CA ARG A 18 10.94 -3.49 -1.81
C ARG A 18 10.13 -3.30 -3.10
N VAL A 19 9.70 -2.07 -3.34
CA VAL A 19 8.91 -1.76 -4.54
C VAL A 19 9.84 -1.56 -5.73
N THR A 20 9.57 -2.28 -6.81
CA THR A 20 10.34 -2.18 -8.06
C THR A 20 9.38 -1.93 -9.21
N GLU A 21 9.94 -1.62 -10.38
CA GLU A 21 9.12 -1.43 -11.58
C GLU A 21 8.33 -2.69 -11.92
N GLU A 22 8.85 -3.85 -11.55
CA GLU A 22 8.21 -5.12 -11.86
C GLU A 22 7.05 -5.44 -10.92
N ASN A 23 7.15 -5.06 -9.65
CA ASN A 23 6.16 -5.43 -8.65
C ASN A 23 5.22 -4.30 -8.22
N LYS A 24 5.45 -3.07 -8.66
CA LYS A 24 4.66 -1.92 -8.22
C LYS A 24 3.16 -2.09 -8.50
N ARG A 25 2.81 -2.73 -9.59
CA ARG A 25 1.40 -2.97 -9.94
C ARG A 25 0.75 -3.90 -8.93
N GLU A 26 1.47 -4.95 -8.56
CA GLU A 26 0.97 -5.91 -7.58
C GLU A 26 0.80 -5.27 -6.20
N VAL A 27 1.77 -4.46 -5.80
CA VAL A 27 1.70 -3.72 -4.54
C VAL A 27 0.49 -2.78 -4.56
N ASP A 28 0.26 -2.11 -5.67
CA ASP A 28 -0.86 -1.19 -5.82
C ASP A 28 -2.21 -1.93 -5.70
N LYS A 29 -2.32 -3.09 -6.33
CA LYS A 29 -3.52 -3.92 -6.22
C LYS A 29 -3.78 -4.35 -4.78
N ILE A 30 -2.73 -4.73 -4.08
CA ILE A 30 -2.84 -5.16 -2.69
C ILE A 30 -3.31 -4.00 -1.82
N ILE A 31 -2.78 -2.82 -2.04
CA ILE A 31 -3.18 -1.62 -1.30
C ILE A 31 -4.66 -1.32 -1.51
N HIS A 32 -5.11 -1.36 -2.75
CA HIS A 32 -6.52 -1.13 -3.06
C HIS A 32 -7.41 -2.14 -2.33
N ARG A 33 -6.97 -3.38 -2.29
CA ARG A 33 -7.69 -4.46 -1.63
C ARG A 33 -7.79 -4.24 -0.12
N ILE A 34 -6.70 -3.83 0.50
CA ILE A 34 -6.66 -3.58 1.93
C ILE A 34 -7.63 -2.47 2.33
N VAL A 35 -7.69 -1.41 1.55
CA VAL A 35 -8.54 -0.27 1.87
C VAL A 35 -9.96 -0.40 1.31
N GLY A 36 -10.23 -1.48 0.59
CA GLY A 36 -11.57 -1.73 0.06
C GLY A 36 -11.96 -0.84 -1.09
N VAL A 37 -11.00 -0.34 -1.84
CA VAL A 37 -11.22 0.52 -3.00
C VAL A 37 -11.03 -0.29 -4.27
N LYS A 38 -11.91 -0.07 -5.22
CA LYS A 38 -11.82 -0.76 -6.50
C LYS A 38 -10.52 -0.37 -7.22
N TYR A 39 -9.81 -1.36 -7.69
CA TYR A 39 -8.60 -1.13 -8.48
C TYR A 39 -9.04 -0.53 -9.80
N LYS A 40 -8.54 0.36 -10.19
CA LYS A 40 -7.50 1.34 -10.24
C LYS A 40 -8.11 2.72 -9.98
N ASP A 41 -8.16 3.09 -8.75
CA ASP A 41 -8.72 4.38 -8.32
C ASP A 41 -7.74 5.04 -7.36
N CYS A 42 -6.66 5.58 -7.92
CA CYS A 42 -5.58 6.17 -7.12
C CYS A 42 -6.05 7.24 -6.14
N PRO A 43 -6.89 8.21 -6.56
CA PRO A 43 -7.32 9.25 -5.62
C PRO A 43 -8.08 8.69 -4.41
N ALA A 44 -9.00 7.76 -4.65
CA ALA A 44 -9.76 7.15 -3.57
C ALA A 44 -8.88 6.29 -2.69
N ALA A 45 -7.99 5.51 -3.31
CA ALA A 45 -7.07 4.65 -2.58
C ALA A 45 -6.15 5.48 -1.69
N TRP A 46 -5.59 6.56 -2.21
CA TRP A 46 -4.70 7.44 -1.45
C TRP A 46 -5.42 8.09 -0.27
N LYS A 47 -6.65 8.49 -0.48
CA LYS A 47 -7.45 9.09 0.58
C LYS A 47 -7.62 8.11 1.75
N GLU A 48 -7.95 6.87 1.45
CA GLU A 48 -8.11 5.84 2.48
C GLU A 48 -6.79 5.46 3.13
N VAL A 49 -5.74 5.32 2.34
CA VAL A 49 -4.41 5.00 2.85
C VAL A 49 -3.94 6.09 3.80
N LYS A 50 -4.11 7.34 3.41
CA LYS A 50 -3.70 8.48 4.23
C LYS A 50 -4.41 8.48 5.57
N SER A 51 -5.71 8.18 5.56
CA SER A 51 -6.50 8.10 6.77
C SER A 51 -6.01 6.99 7.71
N ARG A 52 -5.73 5.82 7.15
CA ARG A 52 -5.26 4.68 7.93
C ARG A 52 -3.88 4.91 8.51
N ILE A 53 -2.98 5.54 7.74
CA ILE A 53 -1.64 5.87 8.21
C ILE A 53 -1.72 6.89 9.33
N SER A 54 -2.60 7.85 9.20
CA SER A 54 -2.79 8.88 10.23
C SER A 54 -3.26 8.27 11.54
N GLU A 55 -4.10 7.24 11.48
CA GLU A 55 -4.60 6.57 12.67
C GLU A 55 -3.63 5.55 13.24
N ASP A 56 -3.02 4.73 12.37
CA ASP A 56 -2.14 3.65 12.80
C ASP A 56 -1.22 3.22 11.65
N GLU A 57 -0.13 3.93 11.49
CA GLU A 57 0.83 3.65 10.44
C GLU A 57 1.43 2.25 10.56
N GLU A 58 1.79 1.85 11.78
CA GLU A 58 2.38 0.54 12.00
C GLU A 58 1.40 -0.59 11.70
N GLY A 59 0.15 -0.40 12.09
CA GLY A 59 -0.89 -1.36 11.80
C GLY A 59 -1.11 -1.53 10.31
N PHE A 60 -1.09 -0.43 9.58
CA PHE A 60 -1.23 -0.46 8.13
C PHE A 60 -0.04 -1.19 7.49
N ALA A 61 1.17 -0.86 7.92
CA ALA A 61 2.38 -1.50 7.41
C ALA A 61 2.37 -3.00 7.69
N SER A 62 1.93 -3.39 8.88
CA SER A 62 1.82 -4.79 9.26
C SER A 62 0.81 -5.54 8.39
N ARG A 63 -0.33 -4.91 8.12
CA ARG A 63 -1.34 -5.49 7.23
C ARG A 63 -0.82 -5.64 5.81
N LEU A 64 -0.13 -4.62 5.33
CA LEU A 64 0.45 -4.63 4.00
C LEU A 64 1.48 -5.76 3.87
N LYS A 65 2.32 -5.92 4.88
CA LYS A 65 3.30 -7.00 4.91
C LYS A 65 2.63 -8.37 4.86
N ALA A 66 1.59 -8.56 5.66
CA ALA A 66 0.87 -9.82 5.71
C ALA A 66 0.25 -10.16 4.36
N GLU A 67 -0.39 -9.18 3.74
CA GLU A 67 -1.01 -9.38 2.42
C GLU A 67 0.03 -9.64 1.34
N TRP A 68 1.17 -8.93 1.42
CA TRP A 68 2.25 -9.12 0.47
C TRP A 68 2.84 -10.53 0.56
N ASN A 69 3.08 -11.01 1.78
CA ASN A 69 3.59 -12.35 1.99
C ASN A 69 2.62 -13.43 1.50
N LYS A 70 1.35 -13.16 1.68
CA LYS A 70 0.29 -14.05 1.22
C LYS A 70 0.22 -14.10 -0.31
N HIS A 71 0.42 -12.95 -0.94
CA HIS A 71 0.40 -12.83 -2.40
C HIS A 71 1.59 -13.55 -3.02
N GLY A 72 2.73 -13.36 -2.42
CA GLY A 72 3.98 -13.91 -2.91
C GLY A 72 4.20 -15.33 -2.54
#